data_818f591dc17665488b2d0dff4e1b793b
#
_entry.id   818f591dc17665488b2d0dff4e1b793b
#
_cell.length_a   1.000
_cell.length_b   1.000
_cell.length_c   1.000
_cell.angle_alpha   90.00
_cell.angle_beta   90.00
_cell.angle_gamma   90.00
#
_symmetry.space_group_name_H-M   'P 1'
#
loop_
_entity.id
_entity.type
_entity.pdbx_description
1 polymer ?
#
loop_
_entity_poly.entity_id
_entity_poly.type
_entity_poly.pdbx_seq_one_letter_code
_entity_poly.pdbx_strand_id
1 'polypeptide(L)'
;MHEIAIAQQIAAKVIDGATKANAKNVVSVDIAIGDLAFLDPASMEMWVREGLRDSAGKDAVINIDIIKSTLTCRGCGFAGHPDLPEHHDHHLPLPVFSCPHCGSSDISLDEQRHCLLKRIELEV
;
A
#
# COMPACT_ATOMS: atom_id res chain seq x y z
N MET A 1 13.40 -3.59 1.74
CA MET A 1 13.94 -3.43 3.10
C MET A 1 12.91 -2.98 4.07
N HIS A 2 12.15 -1.97 3.67
CA HIS A 2 11.09 -1.49 4.52
C HIS A 2 9.84 -2.36 4.49
N GLU A 3 9.68 -3.20 3.49
CA GLU A 3 8.51 -4.06 3.33
C GLU A 3 8.26 -4.96 4.54
N ILE A 4 9.31 -5.65 5.00
CA ILE A 4 9.17 -6.57 6.14
C ILE A 4 8.75 -5.81 7.40
N ALA A 5 9.37 -4.68 7.69
CA ALA A 5 9.06 -3.87 8.86
C ALA A 5 7.63 -3.33 8.81
N ILE A 6 7.19 -2.85 7.65
CA ILE A 6 5.83 -2.35 7.46
C ILE A 6 4.84 -3.49 7.63
N ALA A 7 5.11 -4.64 7.02
CA ALA A 7 4.25 -5.81 7.14
C ALA A 7 4.13 -6.30 8.58
N GLN A 8 5.23 -6.28 9.33
CA GLN A 8 5.22 -6.66 10.74
C GLN A 8 4.37 -5.71 11.57
N GLN A 9 4.43 -4.41 11.29
CA GLN A 9 3.60 -3.43 11.98
C GLN A 9 2.11 -3.64 11.68
N ILE A 10 1.77 -3.94 10.44
CA ILE A 10 0.40 -4.24 10.04
C ILE A 10 -0.11 -5.50 10.75
N ALA A 11 0.68 -6.57 10.72
CA ALA A 11 0.32 -7.81 11.41
C ALA A 11 0.12 -7.59 12.90
N ALA A 12 0.99 -6.81 13.54
CA ALA A 12 0.88 -6.49 14.96
C ALA A 12 -0.42 -5.72 15.27
N LYS A 13 -0.81 -4.78 14.42
CA LYS A 13 -2.06 -4.04 14.57
C LYS A 13 -3.28 -4.94 14.41
N VAL A 14 -3.23 -5.88 13.48
CA VAL A 14 -4.32 -6.87 13.27
C VAL A 14 -4.48 -7.72 14.52
N ILE A 15 -3.38 -8.25 15.04
CA ILE A 15 -3.40 -9.10 16.24
C ILE A 15 -3.91 -8.30 17.44
N ASP A 16 -3.44 -7.08 17.63
CA ASP A 16 -3.88 -6.20 18.72
C ASP A 16 -5.38 -5.91 18.64
N GLY A 17 -5.88 -5.60 17.45
CA GLY A 17 -7.30 -5.36 17.24
C GLY A 17 -8.16 -6.58 17.54
N ALA A 18 -7.73 -7.76 17.11
CA ALA A 18 -8.42 -9.01 17.40
C ALA A 18 -8.43 -9.32 18.90
N THR A 19 -7.31 -9.10 19.57
CA THR A 19 -7.19 -9.33 21.02
C THR A 19 -8.11 -8.41 21.80
N LYS A 20 -8.13 -7.13 21.46
CA LYS A 20 -8.98 -6.13 22.15
C LYS A 20 -10.47 -6.42 21.97
N ALA A 21 -10.84 -6.99 20.84
CA ALA A 21 -12.23 -7.33 20.54
C ALA A 21 -12.61 -8.74 21.04
N ASN A 22 -11.69 -9.48 21.63
CA ASN A 22 -11.86 -10.89 21.98
C ASN A 22 -12.34 -11.74 20.80
N ALA A 23 -11.83 -11.46 19.62
CA ALA A 23 -12.22 -12.16 18.41
C ALA A 23 -11.64 -13.56 18.39
N LYS A 24 -12.43 -14.51 17.89
CA LYS A 24 -11.97 -15.90 17.68
C LYS A 24 -11.05 -15.99 16.48
N ASN A 25 -11.42 -15.29 15.42
CA ASN A 25 -10.71 -15.30 14.14
C ASN A 25 -10.74 -13.92 13.50
N VAL A 26 -9.73 -13.65 12.68
CA VAL A 26 -9.76 -12.54 11.73
C VAL A 26 -10.23 -13.10 10.39
N VAL A 27 -11.34 -12.59 9.89
CA VAL A 27 -11.92 -13.04 8.62
C VAL A 27 -11.17 -12.43 7.46
N SER A 28 -10.94 -11.12 7.48
CA SER A 28 -10.24 -10.42 6.42
C SER A 28 -9.44 -9.23 6.93
N VAL A 29 -8.44 -8.86 6.15
CA VAL A 29 -7.56 -7.72 6.39
C VAL A 29 -7.50 -6.92 5.10
N ASP A 30 -7.90 -5.66 5.13
CA ASP A 30 -7.86 -4.78 3.97
C ASP A 30 -6.72 -3.77 4.11
N ILE A 31 -5.82 -3.78 3.15
CA ILE A 31 -4.61 -2.96 3.14
C ILE A 31 -4.63 -2.07 1.91
N ALA A 32 -4.29 -0.79 2.08
CA ALA A 32 -4.11 0.14 0.97
C ALA A 32 -2.64 0.49 0.83
N ILE A 33 -2.11 0.34 -0.38
CA ILE A 33 -0.73 0.70 -0.69
C ILE A 33 -0.73 1.80 -1.73
N GLY A 34 -0.14 2.95 -1.41
CA GLY A 34 0.05 4.01 -2.39
C GLY A 34 1.07 3.58 -3.45
N ASP A 35 0.83 3.95 -4.70
CA ASP A 35 1.71 3.56 -5.80
C ASP A 35 3.12 4.16 -5.68
N LEU A 36 3.28 5.28 -4.95
CA LEU A 36 4.59 5.88 -4.69
C LEU A 36 5.24 5.39 -3.38
N ALA A 37 4.64 4.41 -2.72
CA ALA A 37 5.30 3.71 -1.61
C ALA A 37 6.34 2.71 -2.12
N PHE A 38 6.26 2.32 -3.39
CA PHE A 38 7.17 1.37 -4.04
C PHE A 38 7.29 0.06 -3.28
N LEU A 39 6.14 -0.45 -2.81
CA LEU A 39 6.03 -1.75 -2.17
C LEU A 39 5.40 -2.75 -3.13
N ASP A 40 5.95 -3.95 -3.19
CA ASP A 40 5.38 -5.02 -4.01
C ASP A 40 4.18 -5.64 -3.28
N PRO A 41 2.97 -5.59 -3.86
CA PRO A 41 1.78 -6.15 -3.20
C PRO A 41 1.91 -7.63 -2.85
N ALA A 42 2.49 -8.43 -3.75
CA ALA A 42 2.64 -9.87 -3.49
C ALA A 42 3.59 -10.13 -2.32
N SER A 43 4.69 -9.39 -2.24
CA SER A 43 5.62 -9.49 -1.11
C SER A 43 4.97 -9.03 0.19
N MET A 44 4.21 -7.94 0.13
CA MET A 44 3.51 -7.43 1.31
C MET A 44 2.49 -8.44 1.83
N GLU A 45 1.71 -9.07 0.93
CA GLU A 45 0.78 -10.12 1.32
C GLU A 45 1.51 -11.26 2.02
N MET A 46 2.61 -11.72 1.44
CA MET A 46 3.41 -12.82 1.98
C MET A 46 3.91 -12.49 3.40
N TRP A 47 4.49 -11.31 3.59
CA TRP A 47 5.07 -10.92 4.88
C TRP A 47 4.00 -10.66 5.94
N VAL A 48 2.85 -10.10 5.58
CA VAL A 48 1.73 -9.94 6.50
C VAL A 48 1.20 -11.30 6.92
N ARG A 49 1.02 -12.21 5.97
CA ARG A 49 0.57 -13.57 6.27
C ARG A 49 1.55 -14.30 7.19
N GLU A 50 2.84 -14.13 6.94
CA GLU A 50 3.87 -14.70 7.82
C GLU A 50 3.77 -14.15 9.24
N GLY A 51 3.53 -12.85 9.38
CA GLY A 51 3.35 -12.22 10.68
C GLY A 51 2.09 -12.66 11.42
N LEU A 52 1.09 -13.18 10.70
CA LEU A 52 -0.17 -13.66 11.28
C LEU A 52 -0.19 -15.18 11.50
N ARG A 53 0.86 -15.88 11.13
CA ARG A 53 0.89 -17.35 11.06
C ARG A 53 0.46 -18.06 12.35
N ASP A 54 0.90 -17.60 13.50
CA ASP A 54 0.61 -18.22 14.79
C ASP A 54 -0.42 -17.42 15.59
N SER A 55 -1.38 -16.81 14.93
CA SER A 55 -2.36 -15.92 15.53
C SER A 55 -3.77 -16.27 15.08
N ALA A 56 -4.76 -15.53 15.62
CA ALA A 56 -6.14 -15.62 15.17
C ALA A 56 -6.32 -15.21 13.70
N GLY A 57 -5.32 -14.57 13.11
CA GLY A 57 -5.35 -14.14 11.71
C GLY A 57 -4.72 -15.10 10.73
N LYS A 58 -4.32 -16.30 11.14
CA LYS A 58 -3.58 -17.23 10.28
C LYS A 58 -4.30 -17.61 8.98
N ASP A 59 -5.63 -17.61 8.99
CA ASP A 59 -6.44 -17.98 7.83
C ASP A 59 -7.18 -16.76 7.23
N ALA A 60 -6.81 -15.55 7.63
CA ALA A 60 -7.46 -14.33 7.14
C ALA A 60 -7.25 -14.15 5.64
N VAL A 61 -8.27 -13.65 4.97
CA VAL A 61 -8.15 -13.19 3.58
C VAL A 61 -7.48 -11.81 3.60
N ILE A 62 -6.40 -11.67 2.86
CA ILE A 62 -5.67 -10.41 2.78
C ILE A 62 -6.00 -9.76 1.44
N ASN A 63 -6.62 -8.58 1.50
CA ASN A 63 -6.98 -7.79 0.32
C ASN A 63 -6.09 -6.57 0.26
N ILE A 64 -5.46 -6.36 -0.89
CA ILE A 64 -4.56 -5.22 -1.09
C ILE A 64 -5.09 -4.38 -2.24
N ASP A 65 -5.34 -3.09 -1.96
CA ASP A 65 -5.73 -2.11 -2.97
C ASP A 65 -4.56 -1.17 -3.22
N ILE A 66 -4.27 -0.93 -4.49
CA ILE A 66 -3.27 0.06 -4.88
C ILE A 66 -3.97 1.40 -5.06
N ILE A 67 -3.54 2.40 -4.32
CA ILE A 67 -4.05 3.76 -4.41
C ILE A 67 -3.14 4.55 -5.34
N LYS A 68 -3.70 5.03 -6.44
CA LYS A 68 -2.94 5.73 -7.46
C LYS A 68 -2.77 7.20 -7.12
N SER A 69 -1.54 7.69 -7.29
CA SER A 69 -1.26 9.12 -7.23
C SER A 69 -1.91 9.83 -8.39
N THR A 70 -2.30 11.09 -8.21
CA THR A 70 -2.91 11.90 -9.26
C THR A 70 -2.05 13.10 -9.59
N LEU A 71 -2.05 13.48 -10.86
CA LEU A 71 -1.25 14.56 -11.40
C LEU A 71 -2.15 15.53 -12.16
N THR A 72 -1.96 16.81 -11.91
CA THR A 72 -2.64 17.88 -12.64
C THR A 72 -1.58 18.79 -13.25
N CYS A 73 -1.68 19.06 -14.57
CA CYS A 73 -0.76 19.93 -15.26
C CYS A 73 -1.33 21.34 -15.34
N ARG A 74 -0.57 22.33 -14.87
CA ARG A 74 -0.97 23.74 -14.97
C ARG A 74 -0.80 24.28 -16.37
N GLY A 75 0.09 23.67 -17.17
CA GLY A 75 0.38 24.13 -18.51
C GLY A 75 -0.67 23.74 -19.55
N CYS A 76 -1.13 22.48 -19.52
CA CYS A 76 -2.09 22.00 -20.54
C CYS A 76 -3.44 21.56 -19.97
N GLY A 77 -3.60 21.58 -18.62
CA GLY A 77 -4.84 21.18 -17.98
C GLY A 77 -5.07 19.67 -17.87
N PHE A 78 -4.06 18.86 -18.21
CA PHE A 78 -4.16 17.41 -18.05
C PHE A 78 -4.41 17.05 -16.59
N ALA A 79 -5.31 16.08 -16.37
CA ALA A 79 -5.55 15.50 -15.05
C ALA A 79 -5.60 13.98 -15.19
N GLY A 80 -4.79 13.28 -14.42
CA GLY A 80 -4.70 11.83 -14.50
C GLY A 80 -3.63 11.29 -13.58
N HIS A 81 -2.97 10.20 -13.99
CA HIS A 81 -1.95 9.55 -13.21
C HIS A 81 -0.56 9.76 -13.83
N PRO A 82 0.50 9.92 -13.01
CA PRO A 82 1.85 9.97 -13.54
C PRO A 82 2.27 8.62 -14.11
N ASP A 83 3.20 8.64 -15.08
CA ASP A 83 3.82 7.42 -15.55
C ASP A 83 4.81 6.94 -14.51
N LEU A 84 4.61 5.72 -14.00
CA LEU A 84 5.49 5.11 -13.01
C LEU A 84 6.22 3.93 -13.64
N PRO A 85 7.48 3.68 -13.21
CA PRO A 85 8.19 2.49 -13.66
C PRO A 85 7.46 1.23 -13.21
N GLU A 86 7.36 0.24 -14.12
CA GLU A 86 6.65 -1.01 -13.86
C GLU A 86 7.37 -1.86 -12.81
N HIS A 87 8.68 -1.70 -12.70
CA HIS A 87 9.48 -2.47 -11.77
C HIS A 87 10.10 -1.57 -10.71
N HIS A 88 9.96 -2.01 -9.46
CA HIS A 88 10.55 -1.31 -8.33
C HIS A 88 12.01 -1.73 -8.20
N ASP A 89 12.88 -1.07 -8.95
CA ASP A 89 14.31 -1.27 -8.82
C ASP A 89 14.84 -0.27 -7.80
N HIS A 90 15.32 -0.78 -6.67
CA HIS A 90 15.86 0.05 -5.60
C HIS A 90 17.15 0.79 -5.99
N HIS A 91 17.74 0.44 -7.12
CA HIS A 91 18.94 1.07 -7.63
C HIS A 91 18.65 2.26 -8.55
N LEU A 92 17.39 2.46 -8.94
CA LEU A 92 17.02 3.60 -9.77
C LEU A 92 16.88 4.85 -8.91
N PRO A 93 17.28 6.02 -9.43
CA PRO A 93 17.01 7.28 -8.75
C PRO A 93 15.49 7.52 -8.65
N LEU A 94 15.09 8.38 -7.72
CA LEU A 94 13.69 8.76 -7.59
C LEU A 94 13.20 9.31 -8.92
N PRO A 95 12.00 8.89 -9.37
CA PRO A 95 11.47 9.38 -10.65
C PRO A 95 11.22 10.88 -10.60
N VAL A 96 11.58 11.55 -11.69
CA VAL A 96 11.23 12.95 -11.91
C VAL A 96 9.92 12.96 -12.67
N PHE A 97 8.92 13.61 -12.10
CA PHE A 97 7.59 13.63 -12.69
C PHE A 97 7.43 14.82 -13.62
N SER A 98 6.80 14.55 -14.76
CA SER A 98 6.40 15.57 -15.73
C SER A 98 5.04 15.18 -16.28
N CYS A 99 4.36 16.13 -16.94
CA CYS A 99 3.07 15.84 -17.56
C CYS A 99 3.25 14.81 -18.67
N PRO A 100 2.56 13.66 -18.62
CA PRO A 100 2.66 12.67 -19.70
C PRO A 100 2.06 13.15 -21.03
N HIS A 101 1.25 14.22 -21.01
CA HIS A 101 0.62 14.77 -22.18
C HIS A 101 1.47 15.83 -22.89
N CYS A 102 2.05 16.78 -22.13
CA CYS A 102 2.80 17.89 -22.73
C CYS A 102 4.27 17.97 -22.29
N GLY A 103 4.70 17.15 -21.34
CA GLY A 103 6.08 17.14 -20.87
C GLY A 103 6.46 18.26 -19.91
N SER A 104 5.52 19.13 -19.52
CA SER A 104 5.80 20.22 -18.61
C SER A 104 6.15 19.73 -17.22
N SER A 105 7.06 20.43 -16.54
CA SER A 105 7.35 20.19 -15.14
C SER A 105 6.46 21.00 -14.19
N ASP A 106 5.60 21.86 -14.73
CA ASP A 106 4.68 22.69 -13.94
C ASP A 106 3.41 21.88 -13.62
N ILE A 107 3.57 20.95 -12.68
CA ILE A 107 2.53 20.00 -12.30
C ILE A 107 2.27 20.06 -10.81
N SER A 108 1.07 19.64 -10.42
CA SER A 108 0.69 19.37 -9.03
C SER A 108 0.49 17.87 -8.90
N LEU A 109 1.17 17.25 -7.95
CA LEU A 109 1.14 15.82 -7.72
C LEU A 109 0.57 15.52 -6.34
N ASP A 110 -0.56 14.81 -6.30
CA ASP A 110 -1.09 14.26 -5.06
C ASP A 110 -0.48 12.87 -4.88
N GLU A 111 0.58 12.83 -4.08
CA GLU A 111 1.41 11.65 -3.90
C GLU A 111 0.79 10.65 -2.93
N GLN A 112 0.68 9.39 -3.35
CA GLN A 112 0.25 8.30 -2.49
C GLN A 112 1.48 7.47 -2.12
N ARG A 113 2.05 7.75 -0.94
CA ARG A 113 3.32 7.18 -0.48
C ARG A 113 3.19 6.23 0.71
N HIS A 114 1.97 5.99 1.21
CA HIS A 114 1.77 5.26 2.45
C HIS A 114 1.19 3.87 2.22
N CYS A 115 1.48 2.99 3.15
CA CYS A 115 0.85 1.68 3.26
C CYS A 115 0.04 1.69 4.55
N LEU A 116 -1.27 1.50 4.45
CA LEU A 116 -2.18 1.63 5.58
C LEU A 116 -3.04 0.40 5.74
N LEU A 117 -3.26 -0.01 6.99
CA LEU A 117 -4.30 -0.96 7.34
C LEU A 117 -5.63 -0.21 7.34
N LYS A 118 -6.50 -0.53 6.38
CA LYS A 118 -7.80 0.16 6.23
C LYS A 118 -8.87 -0.41 7.14
N ARG A 119 -8.96 -1.73 7.19
CA ARG A 119 -10.06 -2.40 7.90
C ARG A 119 -9.67 -3.83 8.19
N ILE A 120 -10.17 -4.34 9.31
CA ILE A 120 -10.16 -5.77 9.61
C ILE A 120 -11.59 -6.21 9.87
N GLU A 121 -11.93 -7.42 9.43
CA GLU A 121 -13.20 -8.04 9.73
C GLU A 121 -12.95 -9.19 10.68
N LEU A 122 -13.65 -9.18 11.80
CA LEU A 122 -13.43 -10.11 12.89
C LEU A 122 -14.64 -11.02 13.10
N GLU A 123 -14.37 -12.26 13.53
CA GLU A 123 -15.40 -13.17 14.02
C GLU A 123 -15.30 -13.21 15.54
N VAL A 124 -16.36 -12.78 16.17
CA VAL A 124 -16.39 -12.66 17.65
C VAL A 124 -17.06 -13.87 18.31
#